data_68c4c730f6d42707fdf44843f3459e3b
#
_entry.id   68c4c730f6d42707fdf44843f3459e3b
#
_cell.length_a   1.000
_cell.length_b   1.000
_cell.length_c   1.000
_cell.angle_alpha   90.00
_cell.angle_beta   90.00
_cell.angle_gamma   90.00
#
_symmetry.space_group_name_H-M   'P 1'
#
loop_
_entity.id
_entity.type
_entity.pdbx_description
1 polymer ?
#
loop_
_entity_poly.entity_id
_entity_poly.type
_entity_poly.pdbx_seq_one_letter_code
_entity_poly.pdbx_strand_id
1 'polypeptide(L)'
;MIKLEQVRFEYKNVDFLFDLSIPVHQKVVIVGASGSGKSTLLNLLAGFEFATQGIIWLNNENHTQSQPHQRPVSMLFQENNLFMHLTVAQNIALGLKPSLKLSTLENQQVEQVASAVGLGKLLAQSPKNLSGGQKQRVALARCLLRDKPILLLDEPFSALDPELRAEMLHLILTLCDDKKLTLLMVTHQLSEVRDKVDRIIQIKNGRSSDLSLLDSSV
;
A
#
# COMPACT_ATOMS: atom_id res chain seq x y z
N MET A 1 8.33 -8.48 -9.08
CA MET A 1 7.21 -9.02 -9.85
C MET A 1 6.12 -9.53 -8.90
N ILE A 2 4.87 -9.26 -9.23
CA ILE A 2 3.71 -9.87 -8.58
C ILE A 2 3.01 -10.72 -9.65
N LYS A 3 2.72 -11.99 -9.35
CA LYS A 3 1.94 -12.84 -10.26
C LYS A 3 0.94 -13.67 -9.46
N LEU A 4 -0.29 -13.63 -9.87
CA LEU A 4 -1.38 -14.44 -9.34
C LEU A 4 -1.83 -15.39 -10.43
N GLU A 5 -1.71 -16.70 -10.20
CA GLU A 5 -2.11 -17.75 -11.12
C GLU A 5 -3.37 -18.41 -10.60
N GLN A 6 -4.53 -18.08 -11.19
CA GLN A 6 -5.84 -18.62 -10.84
C GLN A 6 -6.12 -18.62 -9.33
N VAL A 7 -5.77 -17.52 -8.65
CA VAL A 7 -5.90 -17.37 -7.19
C VAL A 7 -7.38 -17.23 -6.84
N ARG A 8 -7.90 -18.21 -6.11
CA ARG A 8 -9.29 -18.21 -5.61
C ARG A 8 -9.33 -17.94 -4.12
N PHE A 9 -10.32 -17.19 -3.71
CA PHE A 9 -10.64 -16.92 -2.32
C PHE A 9 -12.15 -16.76 -2.16
N GLU A 10 -12.73 -17.37 -1.15
CA GLU A 10 -14.15 -17.29 -0.85
C GLU A 10 -14.37 -16.55 0.47
N TYR A 11 -15.25 -15.55 0.45
CA TYR A 11 -15.65 -14.83 1.65
C TYR A 11 -17.15 -14.54 1.63
N LYS A 12 -17.88 -14.99 2.65
CA LYS A 12 -19.35 -14.79 2.80
C LYS A 12 -20.12 -15.09 1.51
N ASN A 13 -19.85 -16.24 0.88
CA ASN A 13 -20.45 -16.71 -0.37
C ASN A 13 -20.13 -15.84 -1.60
N VAL A 14 -19.10 -15.01 -1.54
CA VAL A 14 -18.56 -14.30 -2.71
C VAL A 14 -17.27 -15.01 -3.14
N ASP A 15 -17.24 -15.46 -4.39
CA ASP A 15 -16.06 -16.10 -5.00
C ASP A 15 -15.20 -15.05 -5.72
N PHE A 16 -13.96 -14.91 -5.28
CA PHE A 16 -12.96 -14.06 -5.88
C PHE A 16 -12.00 -14.90 -6.70
N LEU A 17 -11.70 -14.43 -7.92
CA LEU A 17 -10.73 -15.07 -8.79
C LEU A 17 -9.79 -14.00 -9.38
N PHE A 18 -8.54 -14.05 -8.99
CA PHE A 18 -7.51 -13.15 -9.50
C PHE A 18 -6.51 -13.91 -10.35
N ASP A 19 -6.36 -13.47 -11.59
CA ASP A 19 -5.38 -13.96 -12.54
C ASP A 19 -4.73 -12.73 -13.19
N LEU A 20 -3.54 -12.35 -12.73
CA LEU A 20 -2.85 -11.16 -13.20
C LEU A 20 -1.34 -11.25 -12.96
N SER A 21 -0.60 -10.50 -13.76
CA SER A 21 0.85 -10.35 -13.60
C SER A 21 1.22 -8.88 -13.66
N ILE A 22 2.04 -8.44 -12.70
CA ILE A 22 2.57 -7.07 -12.62
C ILE A 22 4.10 -7.17 -12.62
N PRO A 23 4.75 -6.66 -13.65
CA PRO A 23 6.21 -6.56 -13.71
C PRO A 23 6.80 -5.79 -12.52
N VAL A 24 8.09 -5.98 -12.29
CA VAL A 24 8.83 -5.19 -11.28
C VAL A 24 8.81 -3.71 -11.65
N HIS A 25 8.80 -2.86 -10.62
CA HIS A 25 8.90 -1.40 -10.70
C HIS A 25 7.70 -0.71 -11.36
N GLN A 26 6.64 -1.43 -11.73
CA GLN A 26 5.41 -0.80 -12.22
C GLN A 26 4.61 -0.15 -11.07
N LYS A 27 4.03 0.99 -11.40
CA LYS A 27 3.05 1.70 -10.59
C LYS A 27 1.65 1.38 -11.12
N VAL A 28 0.90 0.59 -10.36
CA VAL A 28 -0.42 0.07 -10.76
C VAL A 28 -1.50 0.62 -9.84
N VAL A 29 -2.57 1.11 -10.44
CA VAL A 29 -3.77 1.53 -9.71
C VAL A 29 -4.86 0.48 -9.86
N ILE A 30 -5.53 0.18 -8.76
CA ILE A 30 -6.67 -0.72 -8.68
C ILE A 30 -7.93 0.08 -8.43
N VAL A 31 -8.90 -0.07 -9.31
CA VAL A 31 -10.21 0.59 -9.22
C VAL A 31 -11.36 -0.44 -9.18
N GLY A 32 -12.51 0.00 -8.74
CA GLY A 32 -13.72 -0.83 -8.70
C GLY A 32 -14.71 -0.33 -7.66
N ALA A 33 -15.96 -0.78 -7.73
CA ALA A 33 -17.00 -0.43 -6.78
C ALA A 33 -16.64 -0.86 -5.34
N SER A 34 -17.29 -0.27 -4.34
CA SER A 34 -17.16 -0.77 -2.96
C SER A 34 -17.59 -2.24 -2.91
N GLY A 35 -16.86 -3.06 -2.15
CA GLY A 35 -17.11 -4.51 -2.04
C GLY A 35 -16.70 -5.35 -3.26
N SER A 36 -16.08 -4.78 -4.30
CA SER A 36 -15.67 -5.54 -5.50
C SER A 36 -14.51 -6.52 -5.26
N GLY A 37 -13.77 -6.41 -4.13
CA GLY A 37 -12.64 -7.28 -3.79
C GLY A 37 -11.26 -6.61 -3.82
N LYS A 38 -11.19 -5.27 -3.92
CA LYS A 38 -9.91 -4.54 -3.94
C LYS A 38 -9.05 -4.79 -2.71
N SER A 39 -9.61 -4.58 -1.51
CA SER A 39 -8.91 -4.85 -0.26
C SER A 39 -8.64 -6.34 -0.05
N THR A 40 -9.53 -7.23 -0.55
CA THR A 40 -9.31 -8.67 -0.55
C THR A 40 -8.05 -9.03 -1.34
N LEU A 41 -7.88 -8.46 -2.54
CA LEU A 41 -6.66 -8.65 -3.33
C LEU A 41 -5.41 -8.19 -2.57
N LEU A 42 -5.44 -7.01 -1.97
CA LEU A 42 -4.30 -6.51 -1.18
C LEU A 42 -4.01 -7.40 0.04
N ASN A 43 -5.05 -7.89 0.74
CA ASN A 43 -4.90 -8.79 1.89
C ASN A 43 -4.32 -10.15 1.48
N LEU A 44 -4.72 -10.70 0.34
CA LEU A 44 -4.12 -11.91 -0.24
C LEU A 44 -2.64 -11.70 -0.55
N LEU A 45 -2.25 -10.57 -1.15
CA LEU A 45 -0.86 -10.24 -1.44
C LEU A 45 -0.05 -9.99 -0.17
N ALA A 46 -0.64 -9.40 0.86
CA ALA A 46 0.02 -9.13 2.13
C ALA A 46 0.06 -10.35 3.09
N GLY A 47 -0.73 -11.41 2.82
CA GLY A 47 -0.78 -12.63 3.63
C GLY A 47 -1.69 -12.53 4.86
N PHE A 48 -2.61 -11.58 4.88
CA PHE A 48 -3.67 -11.51 5.89
C PHE A 48 -4.86 -12.41 5.56
N GLU A 49 -5.00 -12.76 4.28
CA GLU A 49 -5.91 -13.79 3.78
C GLU A 49 -5.11 -14.81 2.98
N PHE A 50 -5.59 -16.05 2.94
CA PHE A 50 -4.93 -17.15 2.24
C PHE A 50 -5.82 -17.68 1.12
N ALA A 51 -5.22 -17.87 -0.04
CA ALA A 51 -5.90 -18.44 -1.20
C ALA A 51 -6.37 -19.87 -0.92
N THR A 52 -7.59 -20.22 -1.37
CA THR A 52 -8.10 -21.59 -1.35
C THR A 52 -7.55 -22.42 -2.50
N GLN A 53 -7.22 -21.77 -3.62
CA GLN A 53 -6.62 -22.37 -4.81
C GLN A 53 -5.72 -21.35 -5.51
N GLY A 54 -4.86 -21.84 -6.41
CA GLY A 54 -3.95 -21.00 -7.19
C GLY A 54 -2.61 -20.72 -6.49
N ILE A 55 -1.79 -19.89 -7.13
CA ILE A 55 -0.44 -19.61 -6.66
C ILE A 55 -0.19 -18.10 -6.63
N ILE A 56 0.39 -17.61 -5.55
CA ILE A 56 0.82 -16.23 -5.36
C ILE A 56 2.35 -16.16 -5.43
N TRP A 57 2.85 -15.53 -6.48
CA TRP A 57 4.28 -15.26 -6.65
C TRP A 57 4.57 -13.81 -6.31
N LEU A 58 5.49 -13.57 -5.38
CA LEU A 58 6.01 -12.25 -5.05
C LEU A 58 7.53 -12.28 -5.19
N ASN A 59 8.06 -11.37 -5.99
CA ASN A 59 9.50 -11.25 -6.23
C ASN A 59 10.17 -12.59 -6.64
N ASN A 60 9.46 -13.37 -7.49
CA ASN A 60 9.84 -14.71 -8.01
C ASN A 60 9.85 -15.85 -6.97
N GLU A 61 9.34 -15.63 -5.78
CA GLU A 61 9.18 -16.66 -4.74
C GLU A 61 7.69 -16.98 -4.53
N ASN A 62 7.38 -18.26 -4.23
CA ASN A 62 6.02 -18.68 -3.93
C ASN A 62 5.65 -18.27 -2.49
N HIS A 63 4.69 -17.38 -2.38
CA HIS A 63 4.19 -16.85 -1.12
C HIS A 63 2.74 -17.24 -0.81
N THR A 64 2.20 -18.26 -1.47
CA THR A 64 0.79 -18.69 -1.33
C THR A 64 0.40 -18.93 0.14
N GLN A 65 1.29 -19.58 0.91
CA GLN A 65 1.06 -19.94 2.31
C GLN A 65 1.96 -19.20 3.30
N SER A 66 2.80 -18.25 2.86
CA SER A 66 3.71 -17.54 3.76
C SER A 66 2.98 -16.48 4.60
N GLN A 67 3.42 -16.34 5.84
CA GLN A 67 2.89 -15.38 6.80
C GLN A 67 3.21 -13.92 6.39
N PRO A 68 2.47 -12.91 6.86
CA PRO A 68 2.68 -11.51 6.47
C PRO A 68 4.11 -10.99 6.68
N HIS A 69 4.77 -11.39 7.75
CA HIS A 69 6.13 -10.95 8.07
C HIS A 69 7.21 -11.52 7.13
N GLN A 70 6.92 -12.64 6.46
CA GLN A 70 7.83 -13.31 5.51
C GLN A 70 7.71 -12.72 4.10
N ARG A 71 6.64 -11.98 3.80
CA ARG A 71 6.39 -11.46 2.46
C ARG A 71 7.21 -10.20 2.16
N PRO A 72 7.66 -10.03 0.91
CA PRO A 72 8.45 -8.88 0.48
C PRO A 72 7.54 -7.65 0.23
N VAL A 73 6.58 -7.40 1.11
CA VAL A 73 5.60 -6.32 0.96
C VAL A 73 5.56 -5.37 2.16
N SER A 74 5.31 -4.10 1.89
CA SER A 74 4.83 -3.10 2.86
C SER A 74 3.40 -2.77 2.53
N MET A 75 2.52 -2.70 3.54
CA MET A 75 1.11 -2.37 3.33
C MET A 75 0.63 -1.23 4.22
N LEU A 76 -0.03 -0.26 3.61
CA LEU A 76 -0.85 0.74 4.29
C LEU A 76 -2.31 0.29 4.20
N PHE A 77 -2.94 0.14 5.36
CA PHE A 77 -4.35 -0.21 5.48
C PHE A 77 -5.23 1.05 5.40
N GLN A 78 -6.47 0.89 4.98
CA GLN A 78 -7.49 1.94 5.00
C GLN A 78 -7.68 2.51 6.41
N GLU A 79 -7.71 1.66 7.44
CA GLU A 79 -7.58 2.07 8.83
C GLU A 79 -6.08 2.25 9.16
N ASN A 80 -5.72 3.41 9.69
CA ASN A 80 -4.31 3.81 9.88
C ASN A 80 -3.52 2.91 10.84
N ASN A 81 -4.19 2.07 11.64
CA ASN A 81 -3.61 1.09 12.59
C ASN A 81 -2.46 1.68 13.43
N LEU A 82 -2.68 2.88 13.99
CA LEU A 82 -1.70 3.55 14.84
C LEU A 82 -1.79 3.07 16.29
N PHE A 83 -0.65 2.91 16.91
CA PHE A 83 -0.54 2.60 18.34
C PHE A 83 -0.69 3.87 19.15
N MET A 84 -1.85 4.05 19.78
CA MET A 84 -2.24 5.28 20.49
C MET A 84 -1.44 5.55 21.75
N HIS A 85 -0.72 4.57 22.28
CA HIS A 85 0.17 4.68 23.44
C HIS A 85 1.62 5.05 23.06
N LEU A 86 1.93 5.07 21.77
CA LEU A 86 3.25 5.47 21.24
C LEU A 86 3.17 6.88 20.67
N THR A 87 4.31 7.58 20.64
CA THR A 87 4.42 8.86 19.94
C THR A 87 4.37 8.70 18.41
N VAL A 88 4.27 9.82 17.69
CA VAL A 88 4.39 9.85 16.22
C VAL A 88 5.72 9.22 15.77
N ALA A 89 6.85 9.68 16.36
CA ALA A 89 8.16 9.12 16.06
C ALA A 89 8.23 7.61 16.28
N GLN A 90 7.72 7.13 17.40
CA GLN A 90 7.69 5.70 17.72
C GLN A 90 6.81 4.91 16.76
N ASN A 91 5.63 5.43 16.39
CA ASN A 91 4.78 4.79 15.38
C ASN A 91 5.49 4.66 14.03
N ILE A 92 6.19 5.68 13.59
CA ILE A 92 6.97 5.66 12.35
C ILE A 92 8.14 4.67 12.49
N ALA A 93 8.84 4.69 13.62
CA ALA A 93 9.99 3.81 13.92
C ALA A 93 9.67 2.31 13.88
N LEU A 94 8.41 1.92 14.15
CA LEU A 94 7.96 0.53 13.97
C LEU A 94 8.14 0.01 12.53
N GLY A 95 8.24 0.90 11.55
CA GLY A 95 8.60 0.53 10.18
C GLY A 95 10.00 -0.06 10.07
N LEU A 96 10.92 0.36 10.92
CA LEU A 96 12.30 -0.16 10.98
C LEU A 96 12.43 -1.32 11.95
N LYS A 97 12.08 -1.10 13.23
CA LYS A 97 12.28 -2.10 14.30
C LYS A 97 11.13 -2.12 15.30
N PRO A 98 10.48 -3.27 15.50
CA PRO A 98 9.45 -3.44 16.54
C PRO A 98 9.95 -3.15 17.96
N SER A 99 11.26 -3.35 18.23
CA SER A 99 11.87 -3.12 19.54
C SER A 99 12.00 -1.63 19.91
N LEU A 100 11.85 -0.73 18.95
CA LEU A 100 12.07 0.73 19.09
C LEU A 100 13.48 1.13 19.58
N LYS A 101 14.43 0.19 19.60
CA LYS A 101 15.84 0.45 19.95
C LYS A 101 16.57 0.88 18.67
N LEU A 102 16.54 2.15 18.39
CA LEU A 102 17.11 2.73 17.16
C LEU A 102 18.52 3.25 17.39
N SER A 103 19.38 3.06 16.40
CA SER A 103 20.66 3.77 16.27
C SER A 103 20.44 5.25 15.93
N THR A 104 21.50 6.05 16.00
CA THR A 104 21.45 7.47 15.58
C THR A 104 21.02 7.60 14.11
N LEU A 105 21.55 6.77 13.23
CA LEU A 105 21.19 6.80 11.81
C LEU A 105 19.70 6.45 11.57
N GLU A 106 19.18 5.47 12.27
CA GLU A 106 17.75 5.09 12.18
C GLU A 106 16.84 6.19 12.72
N ASN A 107 17.22 6.88 13.78
CA ASN A 107 16.49 8.06 14.26
C ASN A 107 16.46 9.17 13.20
N GLN A 108 17.58 9.43 12.53
CA GLN A 108 17.63 10.39 11.41
C GLN A 108 16.72 9.99 10.26
N GLN A 109 16.63 8.69 9.91
CA GLN A 109 15.70 8.21 8.89
C GLN A 109 14.23 8.45 9.28
N VAL A 110 13.89 8.25 10.57
CA VAL A 110 12.54 8.56 11.09
C VAL A 110 12.24 10.06 10.95
N GLU A 111 13.16 10.93 11.31
CA GLU A 111 13.02 12.39 11.20
C GLU A 111 12.89 12.85 9.74
N GLN A 112 13.70 12.28 8.85
CA GLN A 112 13.66 12.59 7.42
C GLN A 112 12.30 12.22 6.79
N VAL A 113 11.82 10.99 7.00
CA VAL A 113 10.53 10.58 6.45
C VAL A 113 9.38 11.37 7.08
N ALA A 114 9.42 11.64 8.37
CA ALA A 114 8.42 12.46 9.05
C ALA A 114 8.38 13.89 8.47
N SER A 115 9.54 14.48 8.18
CA SER A 115 9.63 15.80 7.56
C SER A 115 9.09 15.78 6.13
N ALA A 116 9.40 14.75 5.35
CA ALA A 116 8.90 14.58 3.97
C ALA A 116 7.38 14.50 3.89
N VAL A 117 6.72 13.91 4.90
CA VAL A 117 5.24 13.86 4.98
C VAL A 117 4.64 15.02 5.81
N GLY A 118 5.43 16.07 6.11
CA GLY A 118 4.96 17.26 6.82
C GLY A 118 4.65 17.04 8.30
N LEU A 119 5.30 16.08 8.96
CA LEU A 119 5.08 15.74 10.38
C LEU A 119 6.29 16.07 11.30
N GLY A 120 7.33 16.71 10.80
CA GLY A 120 8.57 16.92 11.54
C GLY A 120 8.40 17.61 12.90
N LYS A 121 7.43 18.55 13.02
CA LYS A 121 7.11 19.25 14.28
C LYS A 121 6.21 18.45 15.23
N LEU A 122 5.72 17.28 14.82
CA LEU A 122 4.74 16.49 15.56
C LEU A 122 5.32 15.20 16.15
N LEU A 123 6.60 14.94 15.97
CA LEU A 123 7.27 13.67 16.33
C LEU A 123 7.05 13.23 17.79
N ALA A 124 7.03 14.18 18.72
CA ALA A 124 6.83 13.90 20.15
C ALA A 124 5.36 13.76 20.55
N GLN A 125 4.42 14.07 19.67
CA GLN A 125 2.99 14.03 19.99
C GLN A 125 2.45 12.61 20.01
N SER A 126 1.33 12.42 20.78
CA SER A 126 0.52 11.21 20.70
C SER A 126 -0.41 11.27 19.48
N PRO A 127 -0.64 10.14 18.78
CA PRO A 127 -1.62 10.08 17.69
C PRO A 127 -3.04 10.48 18.09
N LYS A 128 -3.39 10.46 19.38
CA LYS A 128 -4.69 10.90 19.89
C LYS A 128 -4.97 12.37 19.56
N ASN A 129 -3.92 13.19 19.51
CA ASN A 129 -4.00 14.64 19.30
C ASN A 129 -3.92 15.02 17.81
N LEU A 130 -3.84 14.05 16.91
CA LEU A 130 -3.69 14.27 15.48
C LEU A 130 -5.04 14.30 14.75
N SER A 131 -5.14 15.13 13.71
CA SER A 131 -6.24 15.06 12.73
C SER A 131 -6.22 13.73 11.97
N GLY A 132 -7.32 13.40 11.28
CA GLY A 132 -7.42 12.21 10.43
C GLY A 132 -6.31 12.15 9.37
N GLY A 133 -6.08 13.25 8.65
CA GLY A 133 -5.02 13.35 7.65
C GLY A 133 -3.61 13.23 8.25
N GLN A 134 -3.36 13.79 9.44
CA GLN A 134 -2.09 13.61 10.13
C GLN A 134 -1.86 12.14 10.52
N LYS A 135 -2.88 11.45 11.04
CA LYS A 135 -2.82 10.01 11.33
C LYS A 135 -2.49 9.20 10.09
N GLN A 136 -3.13 9.51 8.97
CA GLN A 136 -2.87 8.83 7.69
C GLN A 136 -1.43 9.03 7.23
N ARG A 137 -0.87 10.24 7.35
CA ARG A 137 0.54 10.52 7.04
C ARG A 137 1.51 9.81 7.97
N VAL A 138 1.19 9.62 9.25
CA VAL A 138 2.02 8.80 10.17
C VAL A 138 2.07 7.34 9.71
N ALA A 139 0.92 6.76 9.34
CA ALA A 139 0.85 5.40 8.84
C ALA A 139 1.59 5.23 7.51
N LEU A 140 1.48 6.22 6.61
CA LEU A 140 2.24 6.27 5.36
C LEU A 140 3.76 6.33 5.62
N ALA A 141 4.22 7.24 6.48
CA ALA A 141 5.63 7.35 6.84
C ALA A 141 6.19 6.04 7.41
N ARG A 142 5.43 5.37 8.28
CA ARG A 142 5.79 4.03 8.78
C ARG A 142 5.95 3.01 7.66
N CYS A 143 5.05 3.04 6.68
CA CYS A 143 5.08 2.13 5.53
C CYS A 143 6.29 2.39 4.62
N LEU A 144 6.62 3.66 4.36
CA LEU A 144 7.73 4.09 3.50
C LEU A 144 9.12 3.79 4.11
N LEU A 145 9.21 3.71 5.44
CA LEU A 145 10.44 3.32 6.13
C LEU A 145 10.77 1.82 6.01
N ARG A 146 9.77 0.98 5.74
CA ARG A 146 10.04 -0.44 5.50
C ARG A 146 10.75 -0.60 4.17
N ASP A 147 11.89 -1.28 4.22
CA ASP A 147 12.69 -1.55 3.01
C ASP A 147 12.19 -2.84 2.34
N LYS A 148 11.03 -2.76 1.68
CA LYS A 148 10.38 -3.85 0.95
C LYS A 148 10.14 -3.47 -0.50
N PRO A 149 10.39 -4.37 -1.46
CA PRO A 149 10.31 -4.05 -2.89
C PRO A 149 8.89 -3.84 -3.42
N ILE A 150 7.86 -4.24 -2.65
CA ILE A 150 6.46 -4.10 -3.05
C ILE A 150 5.73 -3.21 -2.04
N LEU A 151 5.07 -2.17 -2.52
CA LEU A 151 4.28 -1.23 -1.73
C LEU A 151 2.80 -1.39 -2.08
N LEU A 152 2.00 -1.76 -1.09
CA LEU A 152 0.55 -1.92 -1.20
C LEU A 152 -0.13 -0.79 -0.43
N LEU A 153 -0.98 0.00 -1.09
CA LEU A 153 -1.68 1.13 -0.47
C LEU A 153 -3.18 0.99 -0.66
N ASP A 154 -3.92 0.90 0.44
CA ASP A 154 -5.39 0.85 0.42
C ASP A 154 -5.96 2.22 0.80
N GLU A 155 -6.44 2.96 -0.20
CA GLU A 155 -7.01 4.31 -0.09
C GLU A 155 -6.13 5.29 0.70
N PRO A 156 -4.85 5.48 0.31
CA PRO A 156 -3.85 6.16 1.13
C PRO A 156 -4.12 7.65 1.36
N PHE A 157 -5.10 8.24 0.68
CA PHE A 157 -5.35 9.68 0.68
C PHE A 157 -6.79 10.05 1.03
N SER A 158 -7.61 9.10 1.49
CA SER A 158 -9.05 9.32 1.73
C SER A 158 -9.37 10.42 2.75
N ALA A 159 -8.46 10.68 3.70
CA ALA A 159 -8.61 11.69 4.75
C ALA A 159 -7.83 12.99 4.50
N LEU A 160 -7.28 13.18 3.27
CA LEU A 160 -6.49 14.35 2.92
C LEU A 160 -7.31 15.31 2.05
N ASP A 161 -7.05 16.63 2.21
CA ASP A 161 -7.52 17.64 1.27
C ASP A 161 -6.84 17.50 -0.11
N PRO A 162 -7.40 18.09 -1.19
CA PRO A 162 -6.91 17.87 -2.55
C PRO A 162 -5.45 18.30 -2.78
N GLU A 163 -5.01 19.41 -2.16
CA GLU A 163 -3.65 19.94 -2.33
C GLU A 163 -2.63 18.99 -1.68
N LEU A 164 -2.86 18.64 -0.42
CA LEU A 164 -1.99 17.71 0.32
C LEU A 164 -1.99 16.31 -0.30
N ARG A 165 -3.11 15.88 -0.88
CA ARG A 165 -3.20 14.61 -1.61
C ARG A 165 -2.29 14.60 -2.83
N ALA A 166 -2.28 15.69 -3.61
CA ALA A 166 -1.41 15.82 -4.77
C ALA A 166 0.07 15.78 -4.37
N GLU A 167 0.44 16.45 -3.27
CA GLU A 167 1.80 16.41 -2.72
C GLU A 167 2.21 15.00 -2.28
N MET A 168 1.32 14.30 -1.55
CA MET A 168 1.61 12.94 -1.06
C MET A 168 1.67 11.92 -2.20
N LEU A 169 0.83 12.06 -3.21
CA LEU A 169 0.91 11.24 -4.41
C LEU A 169 2.26 11.44 -5.12
N HIS A 170 2.66 12.69 -5.33
CA HIS A 170 3.96 13.00 -5.93
C HIS A 170 5.12 12.40 -5.12
N LEU A 171 5.12 12.56 -3.81
CA LEU A 171 6.12 11.97 -2.91
C LEU A 171 6.20 10.44 -3.08
N ILE A 172 5.05 9.75 -3.07
CA ILE A 172 5.02 8.28 -3.21
C ILE A 172 5.59 7.86 -4.56
N LEU A 173 5.17 8.50 -5.65
CA LEU A 173 5.63 8.15 -6.99
C LEU A 173 7.14 8.38 -7.14
N THR A 174 7.66 9.51 -6.64
CA THR A 174 9.11 9.80 -6.61
C THR A 174 9.87 8.74 -5.83
N LEU A 175 9.39 8.38 -4.63
CA LEU A 175 10.02 7.34 -3.82
C LEU A 175 9.98 5.96 -4.49
N CYS A 176 8.89 5.65 -5.23
CA CYS A 176 8.81 4.41 -6.00
C CYS A 176 9.85 4.38 -7.12
N ASP A 177 10.09 5.50 -7.79
CA ASP A 177 11.11 5.61 -8.84
C ASP A 177 12.53 5.51 -8.25
N ASP A 178 12.82 6.27 -7.20
CA ASP A 178 14.13 6.31 -6.54
C ASP A 178 14.54 4.94 -5.97
N LYS A 179 13.59 4.27 -5.30
CA LYS A 179 13.82 2.97 -4.66
C LYS A 179 13.49 1.78 -5.56
N LYS A 180 13.05 2.01 -6.78
CA LYS A 180 12.61 0.97 -7.73
C LYS A 180 11.55 0.04 -7.13
N LEU A 181 10.53 0.61 -6.48
CA LEU A 181 9.45 -0.16 -5.88
C LEU A 181 8.41 -0.56 -6.93
N THR A 182 7.75 -1.69 -6.70
CA THR A 182 6.50 -2.04 -7.38
C THR A 182 5.35 -1.54 -6.53
N LEU A 183 4.51 -0.66 -7.08
CA LEU A 183 3.38 -0.06 -6.38
C LEU A 183 2.05 -0.66 -6.82
N LEU A 184 1.22 -1.08 -5.85
CA LEU A 184 -0.21 -1.30 -6.03
C LEU A 184 -0.98 -0.36 -5.13
N MET A 185 -1.80 0.51 -5.71
CA MET A 185 -2.58 1.49 -4.98
C MET A 185 -4.07 1.36 -5.33
N VAL A 186 -4.89 1.13 -4.31
CA VAL A 186 -6.35 1.23 -4.43
C VAL A 186 -6.75 2.70 -4.25
N THR A 187 -7.52 3.25 -5.18
CA THR A 187 -8.09 4.59 -5.06
C THR A 187 -9.44 4.69 -5.79
N HIS A 188 -10.30 5.57 -5.30
CA HIS A 188 -11.54 5.97 -5.99
C HIS A 188 -11.35 7.20 -6.88
N GLN A 189 -10.19 7.85 -6.85
CA GLN A 189 -9.91 9.11 -7.54
C GLN A 189 -9.03 8.88 -8.76
N LEU A 190 -9.59 8.17 -9.75
CA LEU A 190 -8.86 7.78 -10.96
C LEU A 190 -8.31 8.99 -11.75
N SER A 191 -9.05 10.09 -11.82
CA SER A 191 -8.64 11.29 -12.55
C SER A 191 -7.35 11.93 -12.04
N GLU A 192 -7.01 11.75 -10.75
CA GLU A 192 -5.81 12.33 -10.17
C GLU A 192 -4.54 11.52 -10.44
N VAL A 193 -4.71 10.24 -10.79
CA VAL A 193 -3.61 9.25 -10.88
C VAL A 193 -3.40 8.69 -12.28
N ARG A 194 -4.40 8.79 -13.18
CA ARG A 194 -4.42 8.11 -14.49
C ARG A 194 -3.16 8.35 -15.32
N ASP A 195 -2.72 9.60 -15.44
CA ASP A 195 -1.57 9.99 -16.26
C ASP A 195 -0.20 9.84 -15.55
N LYS A 196 -0.22 9.32 -14.33
CA LYS A 196 0.98 9.23 -13.45
C LYS A 196 1.37 7.79 -13.12
N VAL A 197 0.62 6.80 -13.60
CA VAL A 197 0.81 5.38 -13.34
C VAL A 197 0.94 4.58 -14.63
N ASP A 198 1.60 3.44 -14.56
CA ASP A 198 1.90 2.63 -15.74
C ASP A 198 0.70 1.79 -16.17
N ARG A 199 -0.21 1.46 -15.24
CA ARG A 199 -1.32 0.54 -15.53
C ARG A 199 -2.48 0.74 -14.57
N ILE A 200 -3.70 0.50 -15.07
CA ILE A 200 -4.93 0.54 -14.28
C ILE A 200 -5.63 -0.82 -14.41
N ILE A 201 -5.92 -1.44 -13.26
CA ILE A 201 -6.63 -2.70 -13.17
C ILE A 201 -8.00 -2.45 -12.53
N GLN A 202 -9.07 -2.90 -13.18
CA GLN A 202 -10.40 -2.88 -12.61
C GLN A 202 -10.70 -4.20 -11.91
N ILE A 203 -11.28 -4.11 -10.70
CA ILE A 203 -11.90 -5.25 -10.05
C ILE A 203 -13.42 -5.08 -10.10
N LYS A 204 -14.08 -6.06 -10.72
CA LYS A 204 -15.53 -6.12 -10.85
C LYS A 204 -16.02 -7.53 -10.50
N ASN A 205 -16.96 -7.63 -9.55
CA ASN A 205 -17.52 -8.90 -9.11
C ASN A 205 -16.45 -9.95 -8.75
N GLY A 206 -15.44 -9.55 -8.00
CA GLY A 206 -14.37 -10.46 -7.57
C GLY A 206 -13.36 -10.88 -8.65
N ARG A 207 -13.41 -10.26 -9.84
CA ARG A 207 -12.51 -10.58 -10.96
C ARG A 207 -11.72 -9.37 -11.39
N SER A 208 -10.45 -9.58 -11.76
CA SER A 208 -9.57 -8.53 -12.28
C SER A 208 -9.63 -8.45 -13.80
N SER A 209 -9.62 -7.23 -14.34
CA SER A 209 -9.48 -6.94 -15.77
C SER A 209 -8.60 -5.71 -15.97
N ASP A 210 -7.90 -5.65 -17.10
CA ASP A 210 -7.03 -4.52 -17.44
C ASP A 210 -7.85 -3.44 -18.14
N LEU A 211 -7.87 -2.22 -17.56
CA LEU A 211 -8.56 -1.08 -18.18
C LEU A 211 -7.70 -0.36 -19.21
N SER A 212 -6.38 -0.42 -19.10
CA SER A 212 -5.47 0.26 -20.04
C SER A 212 -5.53 -0.34 -21.46
N LEU A 213 -6.07 -1.54 -21.61
CA LEU A 213 -6.26 -2.21 -22.90
C LEU A 213 -7.62 -1.90 -23.56
N LEU A 214 -8.58 -1.31 -22.83
CA LEU A 214 -9.94 -1.07 -23.30
C LEU A 214 -10.11 0.30 -23.95
N ASP A 215 -9.25 1.29 -23.65
CA ASP A 215 -9.33 2.65 -24.21
C ASP A 215 -8.61 2.80 -25.57
N SER A 216 -8.05 1.73 -26.15
CA SER A 216 -7.42 1.76 -27.46
C SER A 216 -8.38 1.44 -28.61
N SER A 217 -9.70 1.37 -28.36
CA SER A 217 -10.71 0.90 -29.31
C SER A 217 -11.90 1.88 -29.42
N VAL A 218 -11.67 3.21 -29.33
CA VAL A 218 -12.70 4.21 -29.71
C VAL A 218 -12.06 5.29 -30.56
#